data_9583a2de25c6a4d82684bca4751e49ba
#
_entry.id   9583a2de25c6a4d82684bca4751e49ba
#
_cell.length_a   1.000
_cell.length_b   1.000
_cell.length_c   1.000
_cell.angle_alpha   90.00
_cell.angle_beta   90.00
_cell.angle_gamma   90.00
#
_symmetry.space_group_name_H-M   'P 1'
#
loop_
_entity.id
_entity.type
_entity.pdbx_description
1 polymer ?
#
loop_
_entity_poly.entity_id
_entity_poly.type
_entity_poly.pdbx_seq_one_letter_code
_entity_poly.pdbx_strand_id
1 'polypeptide(L)'
;LNAVNSLTGLNIQNFIVVDFAGLVKMIDAIGGVDICVPQDIDDPYSTLQLSKGMQHLDGTQATQYARTRYTLGDGSDTARTTRQQYLIKQLMSEALSKNLFTDTAQLYQLAKSALESLNISEGMADTAALVGLAMSLKNFNMSHLYTQTVPVVAAPSDPNRSVWADNADEVWAKMREGKSLFESTETNATSTDSATTDGTTESQNTDENSGEQAQSTETPDATTGLITRADGTLIDPNTGGTVDPEDGSIHDATTGQYIGIADRYLNATVCAVPAKN
;
A
#
# COMPACT_ATOMS: atom_id res chain seq x y z
N LEU A 1 12.62 12.58 -14.54
CA LEU A 1 13.04 11.20 -14.72
C LEU A 1 14.52 10.99 -14.42
N ASN A 2 15.45 11.74 -15.06
CA ASN A 2 16.90 11.51 -14.94
C ASN A 2 17.38 11.49 -13.48
N ALA A 3 16.94 12.44 -12.66
CA ALA A 3 17.31 12.48 -11.24
C ALA A 3 16.83 11.23 -10.48
N VAL A 4 15.59 10.80 -10.71
CA VAL A 4 15.05 9.59 -10.07
C VAL A 4 15.82 8.36 -10.53
N ASN A 5 16.04 8.19 -11.84
CA ASN A 5 16.81 7.07 -12.37
C ASN A 5 18.24 7.04 -11.83
N SER A 6 18.89 8.20 -11.73
CA SER A 6 20.24 8.31 -11.17
C SER A 6 20.31 7.94 -9.69
N LEU A 7 19.29 8.31 -8.91
CA LEU A 7 19.25 8.03 -7.47
C LEU A 7 18.85 6.59 -7.15
N THR A 8 17.90 6.03 -7.92
CA THR A 8 17.32 4.71 -7.63
C THR A 8 17.92 3.57 -8.41
N GLY A 9 18.64 3.88 -9.51
CA GLY A 9 19.13 2.90 -10.47
C GLY A 9 18.01 2.19 -11.26
N LEU A 10 16.78 2.69 -11.19
CA LEU A 10 15.66 2.21 -12.00
C LEU A 10 15.79 2.74 -13.44
N ASN A 11 15.22 2.01 -14.39
CA ASN A 11 15.14 2.46 -15.79
C ASN A 11 13.73 2.94 -16.10
N ILE A 12 13.32 4.05 -15.47
CA ILE A 12 12.00 4.64 -15.67
C ILE A 12 12.02 5.41 -17.00
N GLN A 13 11.16 5.02 -17.92
CA GLN A 13 11.05 5.63 -19.26
C GLN A 13 9.85 6.53 -19.38
N ASN A 14 8.78 6.26 -18.63
CA ASN A 14 7.53 6.98 -18.72
C ASN A 14 7.14 7.60 -17.38
N PHE A 15 6.32 8.65 -17.45
CA PHE A 15 5.76 9.29 -16.27
C PHE A 15 4.33 9.76 -16.54
N ILE A 16 3.56 9.86 -15.49
CA ILE A 16 2.24 10.51 -15.46
C ILE A 16 2.27 11.52 -14.32
N VAL A 17 1.94 12.77 -14.62
CA VAL A 17 1.74 13.83 -13.61
C VAL A 17 0.25 14.13 -13.54
N VAL A 18 -0.30 13.99 -12.35
CA VAL A 18 -1.71 14.24 -12.05
C VAL A 18 -1.79 15.55 -11.28
N ASP A 19 -2.44 16.55 -11.83
CA ASP A 19 -2.82 17.73 -11.08
C ASP A 19 -4.16 17.52 -10.34
N PHE A 20 -4.53 18.46 -9.49
CA PHE A 20 -5.77 18.32 -8.69
C PHE A 20 -7.02 18.31 -9.56
N ALA A 21 -7.06 19.07 -10.64
CA ALA A 21 -8.20 19.11 -11.53
C ALA A 21 -8.35 17.80 -12.32
N GLY A 22 -7.23 17.22 -12.75
CA GLY A 22 -7.17 15.90 -13.37
C GLY A 22 -7.59 14.80 -12.41
N LEU A 23 -7.13 14.83 -11.17
CA LEU A 23 -7.53 13.87 -10.15
C LEU A 23 -9.03 13.89 -9.90
N VAL A 24 -9.63 15.07 -9.73
CA VAL A 24 -11.09 15.24 -9.59
C VAL A 24 -11.82 14.56 -10.76
N LYS A 25 -11.46 14.90 -12.00
CA LYS A 25 -12.12 14.34 -13.18
C LYS A 25 -11.97 12.82 -13.31
N MET A 26 -10.79 12.30 -12.97
CA MET A 26 -10.57 10.85 -13.00
C MET A 26 -11.44 10.11 -11.99
N ILE A 27 -11.52 10.62 -10.77
CA ILE A 27 -12.35 10.02 -9.73
C ILE A 27 -13.84 10.09 -10.09
N ASP A 28 -14.31 11.25 -10.57
CA ASP A 28 -15.70 11.41 -11.02
C ASP A 28 -16.02 10.49 -12.21
N ALA A 29 -15.06 10.30 -13.13
CA ALA A 29 -15.25 9.43 -14.30
C ALA A 29 -15.43 7.94 -13.93
N ILE A 30 -14.83 7.48 -12.83
CA ILE A 30 -15.06 6.14 -12.27
C ILE A 30 -16.25 6.10 -11.31
N GLY A 31 -16.90 7.25 -11.07
CA GLY A 31 -18.09 7.38 -10.23
C GLY A 31 -17.82 7.49 -8.74
N GLY A 32 -16.68 8.05 -8.35
CA GLY A 32 -16.29 8.23 -6.96
C GLY A 32 -15.44 7.08 -6.42
N VAL A 33 -15.13 7.14 -5.13
CA VAL A 33 -14.32 6.13 -4.43
C VAL A 33 -14.82 5.94 -2.99
N ASP A 34 -14.87 4.68 -2.55
CA ASP A 34 -15.21 4.34 -1.18
C ASP A 34 -13.95 4.39 -0.30
N ILE A 35 -13.98 5.21 0.75
CA ILE A 35 -12.87 5.42 1.70
C ILE A 35 -13.36 5.15 3.12
N CYS A 36 -12.64 4.32 3.85
CA CYS A 36 -12.83 4.21 5.29
C CYS A 36 -12.19 5.41 5.99
N VAL A 37 -12.99 6.17 6.70
CA VAL A 37 -12.57 7.33 7.50
C VAL A 37 -12.54 6.91 8.97
N PRO A 38 -11.34 6.83 9.61
CA PRO A 38 -11.23 6.27 10.96
C PRO A 38 -11.80 7.16 12.06
N GLN A 39 -11.89 8.46 11.82
CA GLN A 39 -12.42 9.45 12.75
C GLN A 39 -13.10 10.60 12.00
N ASP A 40 -13.91 11.41 12.69
CA ASP A 40 -14.49 12.59 12.07
C ASP A 40 -13.40 13.57 11.61
N ILE A 41 -13.57 14.10 10.41
CA ILE A 41 -12.67 15.09 9.79
C ILE A 41 -13.43 16.40 9.67
N ASP A 42 -12.85 17.46 10.22
CA ASP A 42 -13.23 18.85 9.96
C ASP A 42 -11.94 19.65 9.73
N ASP A 43 -11.52 19.70 8.46
CA ASP A 43 -10.26 20.35 8.08
C ASP A 43 -10.52 21.66 7.35
N PRO A 44 -10.31 22.81 8.03
CA PRO A 44 -10.55 24.12 7.43
C PRO A 44 -9.55 24.45 6.29
N TYR A 45 -8.40 23.79 6.24
CA TYR A 45 -7.40 24.04 5.19
C TYR A 45 -7.74 23.36 3.87
N SER A 46 -8.23 22.12 3.92
CA SER A 46 -8.72 21.42 2.75
C SER A 46 -10.22 21.64 2.52
N THR A 47 -10.93 22.26 3.47
CA THR A 47 -12.39 22.45 3.50
C THR A 47 -13.16 21.11 3.47
N LEU A 48 -12.55 20.05 3.97
CA LEU A 48 -13.13 18.71 4.00
C LEU A 48 -13.86 18.48 5.31
N GLN A 49 -15.10 18.04 5.21
CA GLN A 49 -15.89 17.56 6.34
C GLN A 49 -16.39 16.15 6.04
N LEU A 50 -15.99 15.17 6.85
CA LEU A 50 -16.42 13.77 6.74
C LEU A 50 -16.70 13.21 8.12
N SER A 51 -17.70 12.36 8.22
CA SER A 51 -17.94 11.57 9.42
C SER A 51 -17.12 10.28 9.41
N LYS A 52 -16.84 9.75 10.59
CA LYS A 52 -16.24 8.42 10.77
C LYS A 52 -17.08 7.35 10.05
N GLY A 53 -16.42 6.35 9.51
CA GLY A 53 -17.02 5.20 8.82
C GLY A 53 -16.73 5.19 7.33
N MET A 54 -17.40 4.29 6.62
CA MET A 54 -17.26 4.21 5.16
C MET A 54 -17.96 5.39 4.50
N GLN A 55 -17.22 6.13 3.69
CA GLN A 55 -17.68 7.32 2.97
C GLN A 55 -17.46 7.13 1.47
N HIS A 56 -18.48 7.42 0.68
CA HIS A 56 -18.35 7.50 -0.77
C HIS A 56 -17.98 8.94 -1.15
N LEU A 57 -16.76 9.13 -1.67
CA LEU A 57 -16.21 10.44 -1.98
C LEU A 57 -16.29 10.70 -3.48
N ASP A 58 -16.78 11.88 -3.86
CA ASP A 58 -16.60 12.40 -5.22
C ASP A 58 -15.15 12.86 -5.45
N GLY A 59 -14.83 13.28 -6.68
CA GLY A 59 -13.49 13.71 -7.02
C GLY A 59 -12.98 14.89 -6.19
N THR A 60 -13.86 15.82 -5.83
CA THR A 60 -13.50 16.97 -5.01
C THR A 60 -13.16 16.54 -3.59
N GLN A 61 -14.02 15.75 -2.95
CA GLN A 61 -13.84 15.26 -1.60
C GLN A 61 -12.62 14.36 -1.48
N ALA A 62 -12.41 13.45 -2.44
CA ALA A 62 -11.24 12.57 -2.46
C ALA A 62 -9.93 13.36 -2.65
N THR A 63 -9.94 14.42 -3.48
CA THR A 63 -8.79 15.32 -3.64
C THR A 63 -8.52 16.12 -2.35
N GLN A 64 -9.56 16.59 -1.67
CA GLN A 64 -9.43 17.24 -0.36
C GLN A 64 -8.87 16.26 0.67
N TYR A 65 -9.35 15.02 0.72
CA TYR A 65 -8.83 13.95 1.59
C TYR A 65 -7.33 13.69 1.37
N ALA A 66 -6.88 13.61 0.12
CA ALA A 66 -5.47 13.45 -0.23
C ALA A 66 -4.58 14.64 0.22
N ARG A 67 -5.18 15.81 0.45
CA ARG A 67 -4.47 17.05 0.86
C ARG A 67 -4.52 17.33 2.35
N THR A 68 -5.47 16.75 3.07
CA THR A 68 -5.63 16.90 4.53
C THR A 68 -4.34 16.55 5.26
N ARG A 69 -3.91 17.38 6.22
CA ARG A 69 -2.67 17.17 7.00
C ARG A 69 -2.90 17.13 8.50
N TYR A 70 -3.67 18.06 9.03
CA TYR A 70 -3.68 18.36 10.45
C TYR A 70 -4.76 17.63 11.26
N THR A 71 -5.77 17.10 10.59
CA THR A 71 -6.91 16.42 11.24
C THR A 71 -6.83 14.91 11.20
N LEU A 72 -5.81 14.35 10.55
CA LEU A 72 -5.56 12.90 10.47
C LEU A 72 -4.08 12.59 10.66
N GLY A 73 -3.79 11.61 11.51
CA GLY A 73 -2.45 11.20 11.86
C GLY A 73 -1.71 12.28 12.65
N ASP A 74 -0.39 12.26 12.59
CA ASP A 74 0.50 13.16 13.34
C ASP A 74 0.75 14.52 12.64
N GLY A 75 0.08 14.79 11.53
CA GLY A 75 0.28 16.00 10.70
C GLY A 75 1.53 15.98 9.82
N SER A 76 2.31 14.91 9.85
CA SER A 76 3.53 14.76 9.07
C SER A 76 3.24 14.61 7.57
N ASP A 77 4.27 14.87 6.77
CA ASP A 77 4.23 14.62 5.33
C ASP A 77 4.16 13.12 5.04
N THR A 78 4.74 12.30 5.89
CA THR A 78 4.72 10.85 5.79
C THR A 78 3.31 10.30 5.97
N ALA A 79 2.57 10.75 6.98
CA ALA A 79 1.17 10.37 7.18
C ALA A 79 0.29 10.78 5.99
N ARG A 80 0.54 11.97 5.39
CA ARG A 80 -0.13 12.38 4.16
C ARG A 80 0.18 11.44 2.99
N THR A 81 1.44 11.09 2.78
CA THR A 81 1.85 10.19 1.71
C THR A 81 1.18 8.82 1.86
N THR A 82 1.11 8.30 3.07
CA THR A 82 0.42 7.03 3.38
C THR A 82 -1.07 7.08 3.00
N ARG A 83 -1.76 8.19 3.32
CA ARG A 83 -3.17 8.37 2.90
C ARG A 83 -3.32 8.48 1.38
N GLN A 84 -2.39 9.12 0.69
CA GLN A 84 -2.39 9.15 -0.78
C GLN A 84 -2.19 7.75 -1.36
N GLN A 85 -1.32 6.94 -0.78
CA GLN A 85 -1.15 5.53 -1.17
C GLN A 85 -2.44 4.73 -0.94
N TYR A 86 -3.10 4.92 0.20
CA TYR A 86 -4.39 4.29 0.48
C TYR A 86 -5.47 4.71 -0.53
N LEU A 87 -5.58 6.00 -0.83
CA LEU A 87 -6.51 6.49 -1.85
C LEU A 87 -6.24 5.84 -3.22
N ILE A 88 -4.99 5.74 -3.65
CA ILE A 88 -4.63 5.10 -4.92
C ILE A 88 -5.04 3.62 -4.92
N LYS A 89 -4.83 2.89 -3.82
CA LYS A 89 -5.27 1.49 -3.69
C LYS A 89 -6.79 1.37 -3.81
N GLN A 90 -7.55 2.24 -3.15
CA GLN A 90 -9.02 2.24 -3.23
C GLN A 90 -9.51 2.60 -4.64
N LEU A 91 -8.90 3.59 -5.32
CA LEU A 91 -9.21 3.93 -6.70
C LEU A 91 -8.95 2.76 -7.66
N MET A 92 -7.86 2.04 -7.49
CA MET A 92 -7.59 0.83 -8.29
C MET A 92 -8.60 -0.27 -8.00
N SER A 93 -8.95 -0.49 -6.74
CA SER A 93 -9.98 -1.46 -6.34
C SER A 93 -11.33 -1.12 -6.97
N GLU A 94 -11.72 0.15 -6.92
CA GLU A 94 -12.97 0.61 -7.51
C GLU A 94 -12.98 0.46 -9.04
N ALA A 95 -11.90 0.85 -9.70
CA ALA A 95 -11.76 0.70 -11.15
C ALA A 95 -11.84 -0.76 -11.60
N LEU A 96 -11.22 -1.69 -10.83
CA LEU A 96 -11.25 -3.12 -11.12
C LEU A 96 -12.64 -3.73 -10.85
N SER A 97 -13.36 -3.26 -9.82
CA SER A 97 -14.67 -3.79 -9.44
C SER A 97 -15.78 -3.42 -10.42
N LYS A 98 -15.71 -2.26 -11.06
CA LYS A 98 -16.79 -1.69 -11.90
C LYS A 98 -16.89 -2.27 -13.32
N ASN A 99 -16.20 -3.37 -13.61
CA ASN A 99 -16.19 -3.96 -14.96
C ASN A 99 -15.82 -2.96 -16.09
N LEU A 100 -15.11 -1.88 -15.75
CA LEU A 100 -14.65 -0.88 -16.74
C LEU A 100 -13.88 -1.53 -17.90
N PHE A 101 -13.23 -2.66 -17.62
CA PHE A 101 -12.45 -3.43 -18.60
C PHE A 101 -13.31 -4.28 -19.55
N THR A 102 -14.60 -4.44 -19.27
CA THR A 102 -15.53 -5.18 -20.15
C THR A 102 -16.26 -4.27 -21.14
N ASP A 103 -16.39 -2.97 -20.81
CA ASP A 103 -16.95 -1.96 -21.69
C ASP A 103 -15.83 -1.15 -22.37
N THR A 104 -15.46 -1.58 -23.56
CA THR A 104 -14.39 -0.92 -24.32
C THR A 104 -14.70 0.53 -24.67
N ALA A 105 -15.97 0.91 -24.79
CA ALA A 105 -16.37 2.28 -25.07
C ALA A 105 -16.15 3.18 -23.85
N GLN A 106 -16.52 2.72 -22.66
CA GLN A 106 -16.25 3.44 -21.40
C GLN A 106 -14.75 3.54 -21.12
N LEU A 107 -14.01 2.45 -21.32
CA LEU A 107 -12.55 2.44 -21.14
C LEU A 107 -11.86 3.42 -22.10
N TYR A 108 -12.30 3.48 -23.35
CA TYR A 108 -11.78 4.45 -24.33
C TYR A 108 -12.07 5.89 -23.91
N GLN A 109 -13.29 6.20 -23.44
CA GLN A 109 -13.65 7.54 -22.97
C GLN A 109 -12.83 7.93 -21.71
N LEU A 110 -12.62 6.99 -20.79
CA LEU A 110 -11.77 7.21 -19.61
C LEU A 110 -10.33 7.51 -20.02
N ALA A 111 -9.75 6.72 -20.92
CA ALA A 111 -8.40 6.95 -21.44
C ALA A 111 -8.28 8.31 -22.15
N LYS A 112 -9.28 8.70 -22.93
CA LYS A 112 -9.34 10.01 -23.58
C LYS A 112 -9.41 11.15 -22.55
N SER A 113 -10.28 11.05 -21.55
CA SER A 113 -10.38 12.02 -20.47
C SER A 113 -9.07 12.14 -19.66
N ALA A 114 -8.37 11.01 -19.48
CA ALA A 114 -7.06 10.99 -18.83
C ALA A 114 -6.03 11.77 -19.67
N LEU A 115 -5.96 11.57 -20.98
CA LEU A 115 -5.07 12.31 -21.87
C LEU A 115 -5.33 13.82 -21.86
N GLU A 116 -6.59 14.22 -21.75
CA GLU A 116 -7.00 15.64 -21.71
C GLU A 116 -6.73 16.29 -20.34
N SER A 117 -6.55 15.50 -19.30
CA SER A 117 -6.47 15.97 -17.90
C SER A 117 -5.11 15.74 -17.24
N LEU A 118 -4.25 14.92 -17.83
CA LEU A 118 -2.98 14.51 -17.27
C LEU A 118 -1.81 14.95 -18.14
N ASN A 119 -0.68 15.25 -17.49
CA ASN A 119 0.57 15.43 -18.20
C ASN A 119 1.30 14.07 -18.27
N ILE A 120 1.31 13.49 -19.46
CA ILE A 120 1.81 12.14 -19.72
C ILE A 120 3.01 12.22 -20.68
N SER A 121 4.04 11.39 -20.44
CA SER A 121 5.20 11.27 -21.33
C SER A 121 4.78 10.85 -22.74
N GLU A 122 5.52 11.32 -23.76
CA GLU A 122 5.21 11.06 -25.18
C GLU A 122 5.02 9.57 -25.49
N GLY A 123 5.80 8.68 -24.87
CA GLY A 123 5.69 7.22 -25.05
C GLY A 123 4.38 6.60 -24.58
N MET A 124 3.59 7.33 -23.78
CA MET A 124 2.28 6.89 -23.27
C MET A 124 1.15 7.86 -23.65
N ALA A 125 1.45 8.95 -24.33
CA ALA A 125 0.48 10.00 -24.70
C ALA A 125 -0.40 9.58 -25.89
N ASP A 126 -0.88 8.34 -25.89
CA ASP A 126 -1.78 7.78 -26.87
C ASP A 126 -2.90 6.99 -26.20
N THR A 127 -4.12 7.14 -26.70
CA THR A 127 -5.29 6.46 -26.12
C THR A 127 -5.15 4.93 -26.19
N ALA A 128 -4.60 4.40 -27.28
CA ALA A 128 -4.40 2.96 -27.41
C ALA A 128 -3.37 2.42 -26.43
N ALA A 129 -2.30 3.18 -26.16
CA ALA A 129 -1.30 2.83 -25.13
C ALA A 129 -1.93 2.79 -23.72
N LEU A 130 -2.75 3.77 -23.37
CA LEU A 130 -3.45 3.81 -22.07
C LEU A 130 -4.49 2.69 -21.94
N VAL A 131 -5.25 2.42 -23.00
CA VAL A 131 -6.18 1.28 -23.02
C VAL A 131 -5.41 -0.04 -22.90
N GLY A 132 -4.29 -0.20 -23.59
CA GLY A 132 -3.42 -1.38 -23.48
C GLY A 132 -2.89 -1.58 -22.05
N LEU A 133 -2.42 -0.52 -21.40
CA LEU A 133 -2.00 -0.55 -20.01
C LEU A 133 -3.16 -0.96 -19.10
N ALA A 134 -4.32 -0.34 -19.24
CA ALA A 134 -5.50 -0.68 -18.44
C ALA A 134 -5.90 -2.15 -18.64
N MET A 135 -5.91 -2.64 -19.89
CA MET A 135 -6.22 -4.04 -20.18
C MET A 135 -5.21 -5.03 -19.59
N SER A 136 -3.95 -4.64 -19.44
CA SER A 136 -2.94 -5.48 -18.76
C SER A 136 -3.24 -5.64 -17.26
N LEU A 137 -3.95 -4.69 -16.68
CA LEU A 137 -4.36 -4.72 -15.26
C LEU A 137 -5.70 -5.43 -15.02
N LYS A 138 -6.42 -5.83 -16.08
CA LYS A 138 -7.76 -6.44 -15.97
C LYS A 138 -7.83 -7.62 -14.99
N ASN A 139 -6.80 -8.44 -14.98
CA ASN A 139 -6.71 -9.63 -14.12
C ASN A 139 -5.76 -9.42 -12.94
N PHE A 140 -5.46 -8.16 -12.61
CA PHE A 140 -4.57 -7.85 -11.51
C PHE A 140 -5.23 -8.20 -10.16
N ASN A 141 -4.50 -8.95 -9.34
CA ASN A 141 -4.95 -9.29 -8.00
C ASN A 141 -4.51 -8.20 -7.02
N MET A 142 -5.47 -7.50 -6.43
CA MET A 142 -5.23 -6.42 -5.46
C MET A 142 -4.45 -6.89 -4.22
N SER A 143 -4.44 -8.20 -3.90
CA SER A 143 -3.61 -8.73 -2.81
C SER A 143 -2.10 -8.65 -3.11
N HIS A 144 -1.74 -8.45 -4.38
CA HIS A 144 -0.35 -8.26 -4.82
C HIS A 144 0.02 -6.78 -5.03
N LEU A 145 -0.86 -5.85 -4.68
CA LEU A 145 -0.55 -4.43 -4.71
C LEU A 145 0.06 -4.00 -3.37
N TYR A 146 1.35 -3.78 -3.39
CA TYR A 146 2.10 -3.30 -2.24
C TYR A 146 2.44 -1.83 -2.42
N THR A 147 2.32 -1.05 -1.35
CA THR A 147 2.75 0.33 -1.28
C THR A 147 3.62 0.50 -0.03
N GLN A 148 4.70 1.20 -0.16
CA GLN A 148 5.62 1.46 0.94
C GLN A 148 6.19 2.87 0.83
N THR A 149 6.27 3.57 1.95
CA THR A 149 7.05 4.80 2.05
C THR A 149 8.53 4.43 2.11
N VAL A 150 9.36 5.09 1.30
CA VAL A 150 10.81 4.90 1.37
C VAL A 150 11.29 5.30 2.76
N PRO A 151 12.11 4.47 3.44
CA PRO A 151 12.64 4.81 4.76
C PRO A 151 13.43 6.10 4.73
N VAL A 152 13.10 7.02 5.65
CA VAL A 152 13.77 8.32 5.78
C VAL A 152 14.15 8.61 7.21
N VAL A 153 15.18 9.42 7.39
CA VAL A 153 15.61 9.95 8.69
C VAL A 153 15.75 11.46 8.61
N ALA A 154 15.77 12.14 9.75
CA ALA A 154 16.01 13.55 9.78
C ALA A 154 17.39 13.88 9.19
N ALA A 155 17.47 14.92 8.36
CA ALA A 155 18.75 15.33 7.79
C ALA A 155 19.69 15.85 8.90
N PRO A 156 20.97 15.42 8.94
CA PRO A 156 21.91 15.86 9.96
C PRO A 156 22.12 17.39 10.01
N SER A 157 21.92 18.08 8.88
CA SER A 157 22.09 19.53 8.77
C SER A 157 20.82 20.33 9.08
N ASP A 158 19.65 19.72 9.02
CA ASP A 158 18.36 20.37 9.27
C ASP A 158 17.31 19.33 9.67
N PRO A 159 16.93 19.27 10.96
CA PRO A 159 15.96 18.28 11.45
C PRO A 159 14.56 18.40 10.81
N ASN A 160 14.23 19.52 10.18
CA ASN A 160 12.97 19.70 9.48
C ASN A 160 12.98 19.14 8.05
N ARG A 161 14.10 18.58 7.61
CA ARG A 161 14.27 17.93 6.32
C ARG A 161 14.54 16.44 6.51
N SER A 162 14.15 15.65 5.52
CA SER A 162 14.41 14.23 5.52
C SER A 162 15.43 13.86 4.45
N VAL A 163 16.26 12.88 4.76
CA VAL A 163 17.12 12.17 3.81
C VAL A 163 16.79 10.69 3.87
N TRP A 164 17.15 9.93 2.84
CA TRP A 164 16.96 8.49 2.85
C TRP A 164 17.74 7.85 4.00
N ALA A 165 17.12 6.91 4.69
CA ALA A 165 17.78 6.06 5.66
C ALA A 165 18.72 5.06 4.96
N ASP A 166 19.66 4.49 5.70
CA ASP A 166 20.67 3.56 5.15
C ASP A 166 20.05 2.34 4.47
N ASN A 167 18.87 1.89 4.92
CA ASN A 167 18.13 0.76 4.34
C ASN A 167 17.23 1.14 3.14
N ALA A 168 17.18 2.39 2.71
CA ALA A 168 16.41 2.80 1.54
C ALA A 168 16.90 2.14 0.24
N ASP A 169 18.21 1.87 0.14
CA ASP A 169 18.79 1.21 -1.03
C ASP A 169 18.29 -0.22 -1.23
N GLU A 170 17.88 -0.91 -0.15
CA GLU A 170 17.28 -2.24 -0.22
C GLU A 170 15.93 -2.21 -0.94
N VAL A 171 15.12 -1.16 -0.70
CA VAL A 171 13.83 -0.96 -1.39
C VAL A 171 14.07 -0.83 -2.89
N TRP A 172 15.05 -0.01 -3.28
CA TRP A 172 15.38 0.19 -4.69
C TRP A 172 15.98 -1.07 -5.34
N ALA A 173 16.79 -1.85 -4.59
CA ALA A 173 17.32 -3.12 -5.05
C ALA A 173 16.20 -4.12 -5.36
N LYS A 174 15.24 -4.29 -4.43
CA LYS A 174 14.08 -5.16 -4.63
C LYS A 174 13.26 -4.73 -5.85
N MET A 175 13.01 -3.42 -6.01
CA MET A 175 12.29 -2.90 -7.18
C MET A 175 13.04 -3.16 -8.50
N ARG A 176 14.37 -2.99 -8.55
CA ARG A 176 15.17 -3.29 -9.75
C ARG A 176 15.13 -4.77 -10.14
N GLU A 177 15.07 -5.64 -9.14
CA GLU A 177 15.00 -7.09 -9.33
C GLU A 177 13.57 -7.62 -9.57
N GLY A 178 12.56 -6.75 -9.50
CA GLY A 178 11.15 -7.13 -9.61
C GLY A 178 10.67 -8.03 -8.45
N LYS A 179 11.36 -7.97 -7.31
CA LYS A 179 11.00 -8.71 -6.10
C LYS A 179 9.91 -7.98 -5.32
N SER A 180 9.18 -8.73 -4.49
CA SER A 180 8.27 -8.12 -3.51
C SER A 180 9.05 -7.17 -2.60
N LEU A 181 8.47 -6.02 -2.31
CA LEU A 181 9.03 -5.09 -1.32
C LEU A 181 9.05 -5.72 0.08
N PHE A 182 8.15 -6.64 0.32
CA PHE A 182 8.01 -7.38 1.56
C PHE A 182 8.39 -8.84 1.31
N GLU A 183 9.55 -9.26 1.82
CA GLU A 183 9.87 -10.68 1.87
C GLU A 183 9.08 -11.26 3.04
N SER A 184 8.11 -12.14 2.73
CA SER A 184 7.78 -13.18 3.69
C SER A 184 9.07 -13.98 3.89
N THR A 185 9.51 -14.08 5.13
CA THR A 185 10.61 -14.98 5.52
C THR A 185 10.06 -16.42 5.39
N GLU A 186 9.79 -16.83 4.16
CA GLU A 186 9.68 -18.26 3.87
C GLU A 186 11.11 -18.80 3.94
N THR A 187 11.41 -19.37 5.10
CA THR A 187 12.54 -20.29 5.24
C THR A 187 12.47 -21.27 4.10
N ASN A 188 13.48 -21.20 3.27
CA ASN A 188 13.75 -22.08 2.15
C ASN A 188 13.74 -23.55 2.63
N ALA A 189 12.56 -24.17 2.65
CA ALA A 189 12.44 -25.61 2.77
C ALA A 189 12.83 -26.17 1.41
N THR A 190 14.10 -26.44 1.28
CA THR A 190 14.67 -27.25 0.20
C THR A 190 13.89 -28.55 0.12
N SER A 191 13.02 -28.67 -0.87
CA SER A 191 12.43 -29.94 -1.29
C SER A 191 13.55 -30.78 -1.90
N THR A 192 14.19 -31.57 -1.07
CA THR A 192 15.00 -32.71 -1.52
C THR A 192 14.08 -33.92 -1.52
N ASP A 193 13.57 -34.20 -2.69
CA ASP A 193 12.99 -35.51 -3.00
C ASP A 193 14.09 -36.57 -2.89
N SER A 194 13.95 -37.53 -1.98
CA SER A 194 14.58 -38.85 -2.09
C SER A 194 13.93 -39.84 -1.14
N ALA A 195 13.58 -40.90 -1.75
CA ALA A 195 12.88 -42.08 -1.28
C ALA A 195 13.57 -42.84 -0.13
N THR A 196 12.69 -43.40 0.73
CA THR A 196 12.72 -44.80 1.32
C THR A 196 14.00 -45.29 2.02
N THR A 197 13.95 -45.54 3.31
CA THR A 197 13.91 -46.89 3.93
C THR A 197 13.99 -46.78 5.46
N ASP A 198 13.03 -47.44 6.07
CA ASP A 198 12.99 -48.28 7.29
C ASP A 198 14.18 -48.27 8.27
N GLY A 199 13.87 -48.20 9.59
CA GLY A 199 14.83 -48.56 10.64
C GLY A 199 14.55 -47.92 12.00
N THR A 200 13.84 -48.62 12.82
CA THR A 200 13.56 -48.58 14.26
C THR A 200 14.77 -48.22 15.14
N THR A 201 14.54 -47.45 16.25
CA THR A 201 14.84 -47.77 17.67
C THR A 201 15.39 -46.58 18.49
N GLU A 202 14.62 -46.26 19.57
CA GLU A 202 14.93 -45.84 20.95
C GLU A 202 15.85 -44.64 21.29
N SER A 203 15.18 -43.79 22.03
CA SER A 203 15.54 -43.09 23.32
C SER A 203 17.00 -42.80 23.66
N GLN A 204 17.30 -41.55 23.99
CA GLN A 204 17.65 -41.12 25.34
C GLN A 204 17.75 -39.59 25.47
N ASN A 205 17.18 -39.11 26.57
CA ASN A 205 17.28 -37.75 27.12
C ASN A 205 18.73 -37.30 27.36
N THR A 206 19.03 -36.03 27.13
CA THR A 206 19.80 -35.22 28.08
C THR A 206 19.46 -33.74 27.87
N ASP A 207 19.07 -33.10 28.99
CA ASP A 207 18.90 -31.66 29.16
C ASP A 207 20.21 -30.92 28.85
N GLU A 208 20.13 -29.78 28.14
CA GLU A 208 20.85 -28.56 28.54
C GLU A 208 20.27 -27.33 27.81
N ASN A 209 19.85 -26.45 28.61
CA ASN A 209 19.40 -25.08 28.53
C ASN A 209 20.20 -24.23 27.53
N SER A 210 19.50 -23.74 26.46
CA SER A 210 19.93 -22.54 25.73
C SER A 210 18.69 -21.82 25.24
N GLY A 211 18.55 -20.55 25.64
CA GLY A 211 17.41 -19.70 25.42
C GLY A 211 16.83 -19.74 24.01
N GLU A 212 15.74 -20.42 23.90
CA GLU A 212 14.91 -20.49 22.72
C GLU A 212 14.09 -19.20 22.65
N GLN A 213 14.50 -18.26 21.80
CA GLN A 213 13.54 -17.29 21.26
C GLN A 213 12.48 -18.12 20.54
N ALA A 214 11.35 -18.31 21.22
CA ALA A 214 10.17 -18.90 20.60
C ALA A 214 9.74 -18.03 19.41
N GLN A 215 10.10 -18.45 18.24
CA GLN A 215 9.57 -17.95 16.98
C GLN A 215 8.15 -18.50 16.88
N SER A 216 7.18 -17.74 17.43
CA SER A 216 5.77 -18.04 17.26
C SER A 216 5.45 -17.91 15.77
N THR A 217 5.12 -19.01 15.12
CA THR A 217 4.52 -19.03 13.77
C THR A 217 3.08 -18.56 13.89
N GLU A 218 2.90 -17.25 14.13
CA GLU A 218 1.58 -16.64 14.18
C GLU A 218 1.05 -16.52 12.76
N THR A 219 -0.04 -17.23 12.46
CA THR A 219 -0.69 -17.17 11.15
C THR A 219 -1.49 -15.88 11.05
N PRO A 220 -1.37 -15.12 9.95
CA PRO A 220 -2.17 -13.92 9.75
C PRO A 220 -3.68 -14.23 9.72
N ASP A 221 -4.48 -13.38 10.34
CA ASP A 221 -5.94 -13.47 10.29
C ASP A 221 -6.44 -13.36 8.85
N ALA A 222 -7.33 -14.26 8.45
CA ALA A 222 -7.80 -14.35 7.07
C ALA A 222 -8.58 -13.09 6.60
N THR A 223 -9.21 -12.38 7.52
CA THR A 223 -10.02 -11.19 7.23
C THR A 223 -9.16 -9.92 7.19
N THR A 224 -8.39 -9.70 8.23
CA THR A 224 -7.59 -8.50 8.40
C THR A 224 -6.22 -8.57 7.76
N GLY A 225 -5.68 -9.77 7.61
CA GLY A 225 -4.31 -10.01 7.12
C GLY A 225 -3.23 -9.73 8.15
N LEU A 226 -3.60 -9.43 9.40
CA LEU A 226 -2.67 -9.07 10.46
C LEU A 226 -2.39 -10.26 11.40
N ILE A 227 -1.23 -10.21 12.02
CA ILE A 227 -0.85 -11.08 13.12
C ILE A 227 -1.18 -10.37 14.42
N THR A 228 -1.87 -11.05 15.35
CA THR A 228 -2.10 -10.54 16.71
C THR A 228 -1.16 -11.26 17.67
N ARG A 229 -0.27 -10.53 18.32
CA ARG A 229 0.63 -11.07 19.36
C ARG A 229 -0.12 -11.34 20.66
N ALA A 230 0.50 -12.11 21.55
CA ALA A 230 -0.08 -12.46 22.85
C ALA A 230 -0.38 -11.24 23.76
N ASP A 231 0.31 -10.14 23.55
CA ASP A 231 0.09 -8.86 24.25
C ASP A 231 -1.01 -8.00 23.61
N GLY A 232 -1.63 -8.47 22.53
CA GLY A 232 -2.65 -7.75 21.77
C GLY A 232 -2.11 -6.82 20.67
N THR A 233 -0.79 -6.74 20.50
CA THR A 233 -0.18 -5.93 19.45
C THR A 233 -0.51 -6.49 18.07
N LEU A 234 -0.99 -5.63 17.18
CA LEU A 234 -1.24 -5.97 15.77
C LEU A 234 0.02 -5.72 14.95
N ILE A 235 0.40 -6.72 14.16
CA ILE A 235 1.58 -6.67 13.30
C ILE A 235 1.15 -6.90 11.85
N ASP A 236 1.60 -6.04 10.95
CA ASP A 236 1.52 -6.30 9.52
C ASP A 236 2.64 -7.26 9.09
N PRO A 237 2.32 -8.49 8.65
CA PRO A 237 3.34 -9.50 8.33
C PRO A 237 4.21 -9.10 7.13
N ASN A 238 3.74 -8.19 6.29
CA ASN A 238 4.49 -7.76 5.12
C ASN A 238 5.60 -6.77 5.48
N THR A 239 5.34 -5.86 6.40
CA THR A 239 6.30 -4.81 6.79
C THR A 239 7.00 -5.10 8.11
N GLY A 240 6.47 -6.00 8.92
CA GLY A 240 6.87 -6.19 10.31
C GLY A 240 6.49 -5.02 11.23
N GLY A 241 5.81 -4.02 10.69
CA GLY A 241 5.38 -2.84 11.43
C GLY A 241 4.21 -3.11 12.37
N THR A 242 4.08 -2.27 13.40
CA THR A 242 2.95 -2.27 14.32
C THR A 242 1.77 -1.52 13.71
N VAL A 243 0.56 -2.05 13.89
CA VAL A 243 -0.66 -1.44 13.39
C VAL A 243 -1.42 -0.78 14.52
N ASP A 244 -1.76 0.50 14.34
CA ASP A 244 -2.63 1.21 15.27
C ASP A 244 -4.08 0.69 15.10
N PRO A 245 -4.71 0.19 16.17
CA PRO A 245 -6.06 -0.35 16.08
C PRO A 245 -7.14 0.71 15.86
N GLU A 246 -6.86 2.00 16.11
CA GLU A 246 -7.85 3.07 15.98
C GLU A 246 -8.00 3.53 14.52
N ASP A 247 -6.89 3.63 13.78
CA ASP A 247 -6.89 4.20 12.43
C ASP A 247 -6.24 3.32 11.35
N GLY A 248 -5.76 2.12 11.73
CA GLY A 248 -5.16 1.17 10.81
C GLY A 248 -3.81 1.61 10.23
N SER A 249 -3.20 2.66 10.76
CA SER A 249 -1.87 3.10 10.33
C SER A 249 -0.81 2.09 10.72
N ILE A 250 0.17 1.87 9.85
CA ILE A 250 1.30 0.97 10.08
C ILE A 250 2.51 1.83 10.41
N HIS A 251 3.13 1.53 11.54
CA HIS A 251 4.33 2.21 12.02
C HIS A 251 5.51 1.26 12.02
N ASP A 252 6.67 1.74 11.59
CA ASP A 252 7.93 1.01 11.73
C ASP A 252 8.19 0.72 13.22
N ALA A 253 8.42 -0.55 13.53
CA ALA A 253 8.55 -1.00 14.93
C ALA A 253 9.77 -0.40 15.66
N THR A 254 10.77 0.11 14.92
CA THR A 254 12.01 0.67 15.48
C THR A 254 11.95 2.19 15.56
N THR A 255 11.49 2.84 14.50
CA THR A 255 11.52 4.31 14.37
C THR A 255 10.21 4.97 14.73
N GLY A 256 9.10 4.21 14.77
CA GLY A 256 7.74 4.73 14.93
C GLY A 256 7.22 5.51 13.71
N GLN A 257 7.95 5.52 12.60
CA GLN A 257 7.56 6.24 11.39
C GLN A 257 6.34 5.60 10.72
N TYR A 258 5.44 6.41 10.18
CA TYR A 258 4.38 5.94 9.31
C TYR A 258 4.95 5.29 8.06
N ILE A 259 4.61 4.03 7.78
CA ILE A 259 5.09 3.27 6.62
C ILE A 259 3.98 2.73 5.73
N GLY A 260 2.74 2.71 6.19
CA GLY A 260 1.61 2.21 5.41
C GLY A 260 0.26 2.35 6.12
N ILE A 261 -0.77 1.79 5.50
CA ILE A 261 -2.09 1.59 6.09
C ILE A 261 -2.50 0.13 5.87
N ALA A 262 -2.97 -0.51 6.94
CA ALA A 262 -3.55 -1.85 6.92
C ALA A 262 -4.99 -1.77 6.39
N ASP A 263 -5.14 -1.60 5.07
CA ASP A 263 -6.40 -1.32 4.40
C ASP A 263 -7.47 -2.40 4.63
N ARG A 264 -7.09 -3.67 4.67
CA ARG A 264 -8.02 -4.76 4.99
C ARG A 264 -8.55 -4.66 6.42
N TYR A 265 -7.66 -4.40 7.38
CA TYR A 265 -8.03 -4.19 8.78
C TYR A 265 -8.92 -2.95 8.91
N LEU A 266 -8.53 -1.85 8.30
CA LEU A 266 -9.27 -0.59 8.33
C LEU A 266 -10.71 -0.80 7.82
N ASN A 267 -10.87 -1.43 6.67
CA ASN A 267 -12.18 -1.69 6.07
C ASN A 267 -13.02 -2.71 6.86
N ALA A 268 -12.41 -3.81 7.34
CA ALA A 268 -13.12 -4.89 7.99
C ALA A 268 -13.44 -4.63 9.47
N THR A 269 -12.61 -3.84 10.16
CA THR A 269 -12.71 -3.64 11.62
C THR A 269 -13.12 -2.22 11.97
N VAL A 270 -12.41 -1.21 11.47
CA VAL A 270 -12.66 0.19 11.83
C VAL A 270 -13.93 0.70 11.19
N CYS A 271 -14.17 0.39 9.92
CA CYS A 271 -15.37 0.77 9.20
C CYS A 271 -16.41 -0.35 9.04
N ALA A 272 -16.11 -1.56 9.50
CA ALA A 272 -17.00 -2.73 9.53
C ALA A 272 -17.79 -2.92 8.21
N VAL A 273 -17.10 -2.86 7.08
CA VAL A 273 -17.75 -3.06 5.78
C VAL A 273 -17.91 -4.55 5.51
N PRO A 274 -19.14 -5.04 5.22
CA PRO A 274 -19.32 -6.39 4.72
C PRO A 274 -18.48 -6.58 3.45
N ALA A 275 -17.77 -7.72 3.36
CA ALA A 275 -17.04 -8.05 2.13
C ALA A 275 -18.01 -7.99 0.94
N LYS A 276 -17.69 -7.21 -0.07
CA LYS A 276 -18.41 -7.25 -1.36
C LYS A 276 -18.19 -8.65 -1.94
N ASN A 277 -19.26 -9.46 -1.99
CA ASN A 277 -19.28 -10.77 -2.64
C ASN A 277 -19.08 -10.62 -4.15
#